data_a3ccd1592a7cc86ea78ca73a6e5dcffe
#
_entry.id   a3ccd1592a7cc86ea78ca73a6e5dcffe
#
_cell.length_a   1.000
_cell.length_b   1.000
_cell.length_c   1.000
_cell.angle_alpha   90.00
_cell.angle_beta   90.00
_cell.angle_gamma   90.00
#
_symmetry.space_group_name_H-M   'P 1'
#
loop_
_entity.id
_entity.type
_entity.pdbx_description
1 polymer ?
#
loop_
_entity_poly.entity_id
_entity_poly.type
_entity_poly.pdbx_seq_one_letter_code
_entity_poly.pdbx_strand_id
1 'polypeptide(L)'
;ELLDKTLEPEYVIALNLATNTPEWLSNIGASPMKLGLDLRGGVHFLLEVDSNLLISTRLESYLSDIRRKLREQRFSISEAEINDRKIIIKTRRSATTELNEYIKTNIDLKLTEESVNTYILEYSDTGLDELIDYAVSQNLITLRNRVNELGISEPVVLRQGKNRISVQLPGVQDTAEAKK
;
A
#
# COMPACT_ATOMS: atom_id res chain seq x y z
N GLU A 1 3.24 15.54 -31.05
CA GLU A 1 3.80 16.90 -31.22
C GLU A 1 2.84 17.90 -31.88
N LEU A 2 2.08 17.54 -32.96
CA LEU A 2 1.10 18.43 -33.60
C LEU A 2 -0.19 18.53 -32.78
N LEU A 3 -0.63 17.43 -32.19
CA LEU A 3 -1.84 17.38 -31.34
C LEU A 3 -1.63 18.04 -29.98
N ASP A 4 -0.42 17.95 -29.39
CA ASP A 4 -0.07 18.62 -28.14
C ASP A 4 -0.05 20.16 -28.25
N LYS A 5 0.13 20.70 -29.47
CA LYS A 5 0.11 22.14 -29.71
C LYS A 5 -1.27 22.72 -29.98
N THR A 6 -2.25 21.88 -30.30
CA THR A 6 -3.60 22.30 -30.71
C THR A 6 -4.66 22.09 -29.65
N LEU A 7 -4.39 21.26 -28.65
CA LEU A 7 -5.32 20.99 -27.56
C LEU A 7 -4.89 21.77 -26.29
N GLU A 8 -5.86 22.25 -25.54
CA GLU A 8 -5.64 22.97 -24.28
C GLU A 8 -5.00 22.05 -23.23
N PRO A 9 -4.28 22.57 -22.21
CA PRO A 9 -3.51 21.78 -21.25
C PRO A 9 -4.34 20.87 -20.34
N GLU A 10 -5.67 20.86 -20.49
CA GLU A 10 -6.57 19.98 -19.73
C GLU A 10 -6.74 18.57 -20.34
N TYR A 11 -6.22 18.31 -21.55
CA TYR A 11 -6.40 17.02 -22.22
C TYR A 11 -5.15 16.14 -22.14
N VAL A 12 -5.31 14.92 -21.63
CA VAL A 12 -4.27 13.90 -21.68
C VAL A 12 -4.38 13.13 -23.00
N ILE A 13 -3.36 13.25 -23.84
CA ILE A 13 -3.34 12.60 -25.16
C ILE A 13 -2.74 11.20 -24.97
N ALA A 14 -3.57 10.16 -25.10
CA ALA A 14 -3.14 8.77 -25.11
C ALA A 14 -3.19 8.22 -26.54
N LEU A 15 -2.03 7.82 -27.09
CA LEU A 15 -1.96 7.18 -28.40
C LEU A 15 -2.20 5.67 -28.25
N ASN A 16 -3.34 5.20 -28.76
CA ASN A 16 -3.69 3.79 -28.81
C ASN A 16 -3.68 3.26 -30.24
N LEU A 17 -3.27 2.00 -30.38
CA LEU A 17 -3.38 1.31 -31.68
C LEU A 17 -4.84 1.00 -31.97
N ALA A 18 -5.40 1.61 -33.01
CA ALA A 18 -6.72 1.26 -33.53
C ALA A 18 -6.66 -0.09 -34.24
N THR A 19 -7.67 -0.92 -33.99
CA THR A 19 -7.79 -2.22 -34.67
C THR A 19 -8.29 -2.00 -36.10
N ASN A 20 -7.54 -2.47 -37.08
CA ASN A 20 -7.94 -2.46 -38.48
C ASN A 20 -8.63 -3.79 -38.86
N THR A 21 -9.68 -4.14 -38.12
CA THR A 21 -10.46 -5.35 -38.37
C THR A 21 -11.40 -5.13 -39.54
N PRO A 22 -11.37 -5.97 -40.59
CA PRO A 22 -12.32 -5.87 -41.71
C PRO A 22 -13.76 -6.01 -41.21
N GLU A 23 -14.71 -5.22 -41.81
CA GLU A 23 -16.12 -5.19 -41.38
C GLU A 23 -16.79 -6.57 -41.40
N TRP A 24 -16.44 -7.42 -42.37
CA TRP A 24 -17.00 -8.78 -42.46
C TRP A 24 -16.61 -9.66 -41.25
N LEU A 25 -15.45 -9.43 -40.64
CA LEU A 25 -14.96 -10.16 -39.48
C LEU A 25 -15.64 -9.64 -38.19
N SER A 26 -15.86 -8.33 -38.10
CA SER A 26 -16.58 -7.72 -36.95
C SER A 26 -18.05 -8.13 -36.95
N ASN A 27 -18.67 -8.32 -38.10
CA ASN A 27 -20.09 -8.73 -38.24
C ASN A 27 -20.35 -10.16 -37.74
N ILE A 28 -19.35 -11.02 -37.67
CA ILE A 28 -19.45 -12.38 -37.08
C ILE A 28 -19.03 -12.43 -35.61
N GLY A 29 -18.82 -11.24 -34.98
CA GLY A 29 -18.40 -11.13 -33.55
C GLY A 29 -16.95 -11.46 -33.27
N ALA A 30 -16.12 -11.57 -34.30
CA ALA A 30 -14.70 -11.79 -34.13
C ALA A 30 -13.99 -10.49 -33.74
N SER A 31 -13.32 -10.49 -32.59
CA SER A 31 -12.45 -9.41 -32.17
C SER A 31 -10.98 -9.79 -32.37
N PRO A 32 -10.09 -8.84 -32.65
CA PRO A 32 -8.66 -9.12 -32.77
C PRO A 32 -8.12 -9.68 -31.45
N MET A 33 -7.16 -10.57 -31.58
CA MET A 33 -6.52 -11.20 -30.44
C MET A 33 -5.79 -10.15 -29.60
N LYS A 34 -6.05 -10.12 -28.31
CA LYS A 34 -5.37 -9.21 -27.36
C LYS A 34 -3.91 -9.60 -27.27
N LEU A 35 -3.04 -8.73 -27.76
CA LEU A 35 -1.59 -8.95 -27.73
C LEU A 35 -1.06 -8.52 -26.36
N GLY A 36 -0.50 -9.48 -25.61
CA GLY A 36 0.14 -9.20 -24.33
C GLY A 36 1.48 -8.45 -24.46
N LEU A 37 2.12 -8.22 -23.32
CA LEU A 37 3.39 -7.50 -23.20
C LEU A 37 4.49 -8.06 -24.14
N ASP A 38 4.53 -9.38 -24.32
CA ASP A 38 5.53 -10.09 -25.14
C ASP A 38 5.46 -9.74 -26.63
N LEU A 39 4.28 -9.36 -27.12
CA LEU A 39 4.05 -9.07 -28.54
C LEU A 39 3.95 -7.57 -28.86
N ARG A 40 3.52 -6.76 -27.91
CA ARG A 40 3.43 -5.28 -28.05
C ARG A 40 4.66 -4.55 -27.54
N GLY A 41 5.49 -5.24 -26.74
CA GLY A 41 6.49 -4.61 -25.89
C GLY A 41 5.81 -3.85 -24.74
N GLY A 42 6.56 -3.28 -23.85
CA GLY A 42 6.03 -2.50 -22.73
C GLY A 42 6.92 -2.60 -21.49
N VAL A 43 6.42 -2.08 -20.39
CA VAL A 43 7.16 -2.04 -19.13
C VAL A 43 6.49 -2.93 -18.10
N HIS A 44 7.28 -3.68 -17.37
CA HIS A 44 6.85 -4.46 -16.22
C HIS A 44 7.55 -3.95 -14.97
N PHE A 45 6.76 -3.50 -14.00
CA PHE A 45 7.23 -3.14 -12.68
C PHE A 45 6.84 -4.20 -11.67
N LEU A 46 7.78 -4.51 -10.78
CA LEU A 46 7.51 -5.24 -9.57
C LEU A 46 7.73 -4.28 -8.39
N LEU A 47 6.65 -3.87 -7.75
CA LEU A 47 6.65 -2.96 -6.61
C LEU A 47 6.54 -3.75 -5.33
N GLU A 48 7.25 -3.33 -4.29
CA GLU A 48 7.19 -3.94 -2.97
C GLU A 48 6.74 -2.91 -1.94
N VAL A 49 5.82 -3.31 -1.07
CA VAL A 49 5.39 -2.46 0.05
C VAL A 49 6.50 -2.47 1.11
N ASP A 50 6.97 -1.28 1.48
CA ASP A 50 7.93 -1.13 2.58
C ASP A 50 7.23 -1.40 3.92
N SER A 51 7.27 -2.65 4.33
CA SER A 51 6.67 -3.11 5.58
C SER A 51 7.33 -2.50 6.82
N ASN A 52 8.61 -2.12 6.76
CA ASN A 52 9.31 -1.52 7.90
C ASN A 52 8.78 -0.11 8.16
N LEU A 53 8.70 0.71 7.11
CA LEU A 53 8.15 2.06 7.20
C LEU A 53 6.68 2.03 7.64
N LEU A 54 5.90 1.09 7.11
CA LEU A 54 4.50 0.92 7.48
C LEU A 54 4.33 0.58 8.96
N ILE A 55 5.12 -0.39 9.47
CA ILE A 55 5.09 -0.80 10.87
C ILE A 55 5.52 0.36 11.78
N SER A 56 6.64 1.04 11.47
CA SER A 56 7.14 2.14 12.30
C SER A 56 6.13 3.27 12.40
N THR A 57 5.54 3.71 11.30
CA THR A 57 4.52 4.76 11.28
C THR A 57 3.28 4.37 12.11
N ARG A 58 2.88 3.11 12.04
CA ARG A 58 1.73 2.62 12.80
C ARG A 58 2.03 2.53 14.30
N LEU A 59 3.23 2.06 14.66
CA LEU A 59 3.69 2.02 16.06
C LEU A 59 3.80 3.43 16.67
N GLU A 60 4.23 4.44 15.90
CA GLU A 60 4.23 5.84 16.35
C GLU A 60 2.81 6.33 16.69
N SER A 61 1.83 5.97 15.87
CA SER A 61 0.43 6.28 16.13
C SER A 61 -0.06 5.63 17.43
N TYR A 62 0.21 4.32 17.61
CA TYR A 62 -0.13 3.62 18.84
C TYR A 62 0.56 4.21 20.07
N LEU A 63 1.84 4.53 19.97
CA LEU A 63 2.59 5.15 21.06
C LEU A 63 1.98 6.50 21.46
N SER A 64 1.58 7.30 20.49
CA SER A 64 0.90 8.58 20.74
C SER A 64 -0.44 8.38 21.47
N ASP A 65 -1.25 7.42 21.02
CA ASP A 65 -2.54 7.09 21.63
C ASP A 65 -2.40 6.54 23.06
N ILE A 66 -1.44 5.64 23.27
CA ILE A 66 -1.15 5.08 24.60
C ILE A 66 -0.69 6.19 25.56
N ARG A 67 0.21 7.07 25.10
CA ARG A 67 0.66 8.22 25.91
C ARG A 67 -0.51 9.11 26.30
N ARG A 68 -1.44 9.37 25.38
CA ARG A 68 -2.65 10.16 25.66
C ARG A 68 -3.54 9.47 26.69
N LYS A 69 -3.90 8.20 26.50
CA LYS A 69 -4.74 7.43 27.42
C LYS A 69 -4.15 7.33 28.84
N LEU A 70 -2.85 6.99 28.94
CA LEU A 70 -2.19 6.90 30.24
C LEU A 70 -2.14 8.26 30.96
N ARG A 71 -1.96 9.38 30.26
CA ARG A 71 -2.01 10.73 30.83
C ARG A 71 -3.41 11.09 31.34
N GLU A 72 -4.45 10.78 30.57
CA GLU A 72 -5.85 11.00 30.96
C GLU A 72 -6.19 10.27 32.27
N GLN A 73 -5.63 9.08 32.46
CA GLN A 73 -5.77 8.27 33.66
C GLN A 73 -4.73 8.62 34.75
N ARG A 74 -3.99 9.73 34.58
CA ARG A 74 -2.99 10.25 35.51
C ARG A 74 -1.82 9.30 35.81
N PHE A 75 -1.44 8.47 34.81
CA PHE A 75 -0.21 7.69 34.90
C PHE A 75 1.01 8.55 34.56
N SER A 76 2.05 8.40 35.36
CA SER A 76 3.35 9.01 35.10
C SER A 76 4.19 8.06 34.26
N ILE A 77 4.41 8.41 33.01
CA ILE A 77 5.30 7.69 32.10
C ILE A 77 6.71 8.21 32.32
N SER A 78 7.64 7.34 32.67
CA SER A 78 9.05 7.67 32.82
C SER A 78 9.80 7.58 31.50
N GLU A 79 9.47 6.60 30.67
CA GLU A 79 10.05 6.38 29.35
C GLU A 79 9.01 5.78 28.42
N ALA A 80 9.01 6.19 27.14
CA ALA A 80 8.18 5.60 26.12
C ALA A 80 8.83 5.83 24.76
N GLU A 81 9.32 4.76 24.15
CA GLU A 81 10.08 4.80 22.89
C GLU A 81 9.71 3.63 21.98
N ILE A 82 10.10 3.72 20.72
CA ILE A 82 10.00 2.63 19.76
C ILE A 82 11.41 2.13 19.50
N ASN A 83 11.63 0.84 19.72
CA ASN A 83 12.88 0.17 19.46
C ASN A 83 12.61 -1.17 18.77
N ASP A 84 13.28 -1.43 17.64
CA ASP A 84 13.19 -2.67 16.87
C ASP A 84 11.76 -3.20 16.67
N ARG A 85 10.87 -2.33 16.13
CA ARG A 85 9.45 -2.62 15.87
C ARG A 85 8.60 -2.92 17.11
N LYS A 86 9.07 -2.50 18.28
CA LYS A 86 8.38 -2.66 19.56
C LYS A 86 8.23 -1.30 20.24
N ILE A 87 7.12 -1.12 20.93
CA ILE A 87 6.90 0.02 21.81
C ILE A 87 7.34 -0.42 23.21
N ILE A 88 8.28 0.30 23.80
CA ILE A 88 8.75 0.08 25.18
C ILE A 88 8.18 1.22 26.02
N ILE A 89 7.45 0.88 27.07
CA ILE A 89 6.84 1.84 27.98
C ILE A 89 7.27 1.51 29.41
N LYS A 90 7.81 2.52 30.13
CA LYS A 90 8.08 2.43 31.55
C LYS A 90 7.22 3.43 32.30
N THR A 91 6.55 2.96 33.33
CA THR A 91 5.69 3.77 34.19
C THR A 91 6.19 3.75 35.64
N ARG A 92 5.78 4.74 36.45
CA ARG A 92 6.16 4.77 37.88
C ARG A 92 5.32 3.84 38.74
N ARG A 93 4.14 3.48 38.29
CA ARG A 93 3.21 2.54 38.96
C ARG A 93 2.69 1.55 37.92
N SER A 94 2.20 0.40 38.38
CA SER A 94 1.67 -0.60 37.45
C SER A 94 0.52 -0.04 36.60
N ALA A 95 0.63 -0.22 35.28
CA ALA A 95 -0.35 0.14 34.27
C ALA A 95 -0.88 -1.09 33.50
N THR A 96 -0.71 -2.27 34.08
CA THR A 96 -1.02 -3.56 33.45
C THR A 96 -2.51 -3.66 33.04
N THR A 97 -3.41 -3.19 33.91
CA THR A 97 -4.85 -3.22 33.63
C THR A 97 -5.20 -2.34 32.44
N GLU A 98 -4.71 -1.11 32.44
CA GLU A 98 -5.00 -0.10 31.42
C GLU A 98 -4.43 -0.49 30.05
N LEU A 99 -3.23 -1.06 30.04
CA LEU A 99 -2.60 -1.55 28.82
C LEU A 99 -3.29 -2.82 28.30
N ASN A 100 -3.72 -3.72 29.16
CA ASN A 100 -4.52 -4.88 28.76
C ASN A 100 -5.88 -4.47 28.18
N GLU A 101 -6.54 -3.45 28.74
CA GLU A 101 -7.77 -2.90 28.15
C GLU A 101 -7.51 -2.25 26.79
N TYR A 102 -6.36 -1.58 26.64
CA TYR A 102 -5.98 -1.02 25.36
C TYR A 102 -5.80 -2.08 24.28
N ILE A 103 -5.16 -3.20 24.61
CA ILE A 103 -4.95 -4.32 23.68
C ILE A 103 -6.23 -5.04 23.33
N LYS A 104 -7.18 -5.17 24.24
CA LYS A 104 -8.50 -5.75 23.92
C LYS A 104 -9.23 -4.97 22.80
N THR A 105 -8.97 -3.69 22.68
CA THR A 105 -9.50 -2.84 21.61
C THR A 105 -8.61 -2.80 20.38
N ASN A 106 -7.34 -3.16 20.51
CA ASN A 106 -6.35 -3.17 19.42
C ASN A 106 -5.73 -4.57 19.34
N ILE A 107 -6.52 -5.52 18.84
CA ILE A 107 -6.21 -6.95 18.82
C ILE A 107 -5.02 -7.34 17.94
N ASP A 108 -4.55 -6.43 17.10
CA ASP A 108 -3.36 -6.55 16.28
C ASP A 108 -2.05 -6.43 17.08
N LEU A 109 -2.14 -5.94 18.34
CA LEU A 109 -1.00 -5.83 19.24
C LEU A 109 -1.03 -6.95 20.32
N LYS A 110 0.16 -7.34 20.75
CA LYS A 110 0.38 -8.16 21.96
C LYS A 110 1.22 -7.40 22.97
N LEU A 111 0.93 -7.64 24.25
CA LEU A 111 1.62 -7.06 25.39
C LEU A 111 2.49 -8.13 26.08
N THR A 112 3.71 -7.75 26.38
CA THR A 112 4.59 -8.52 27.25
C THR A 112 5.10 -7.61 28.37
N GLU A 113 5.06 -8.06 29.61
CA GLU A 113 5.67 -7.37 30.73
C GLU A 113 7.08 -7.93 30.94
N GLU A 114 8.10 -7.11 30.69
CA GLU A 114 9.51 -7.55 30.79
C GLU A 114 10.03 -7.49 32.23
N SER A 115 9.59 -6.48 32.97
CA SER A 115 9.96 -6.27 34.39
C SER A 115 8.89 -5.39 35.06
N VAL A 116 9.05 -5.18 36.37
CA VAL A 116 8.12 -4.34 37.12
C VAL A 116 7.93 -2.97 36.46
N ASN A 117 6.70 -2.70 36.01
CA ASN A 117 6.30 -1.46 35.34
C ASN A 117 6.98 -1.19 33.98
N THR A 118 7.61 -2.19 33.35
CA THR A 118 8.15 -2.11 31.99
C THR A 118 7.34 -3.01 31.06
N TYR A 119 6.76 -2.41 30.03
CA TYR A 119 5.83 -3.05 29.11
C TYR A 119 6.36 -2.97 27.70
N ILE A 120 6.26 -4.07 26.97
CA ILE A 120 6.61 -4.18 25.56
C ILE A 120 5.34 -4.50 24.79
N LEU A 121 5.00 -3.63 23.81
CA LEU A 121 3.93 -3.89 22.86
C LEU A 121 4.54 -4.10 21.49
N GLU A 122 4.12 -5.16 20.83
CA GLU A 122 4.52 -5.48 19.45
C GLU A 122 3.34 -6.01 18.65
N TYR A 123 3.47 -6.01 17.34
CA TYR A 123 2.45 -6.63 16.50
C TYR A 123 2.36 -8.14 16.79
N SER A 124 1.13 -8.66 16.84
CA SER A 124 0.90 -10.08 16.70
C SER A 124 1.18 -10.52 15.25
N ASP A 125 1.49 -11.80 15.02
CA ASP A 125 1.75 -12.29 13.66
C ASP A 125 0.52 -12.07 12.75
N THR A 126 -0.67 -12.28 13.28
CA THR A 126 -1.95 -12.02 12.58
C THR A 126 -2.14 -10.53 12.29
N GLY A 127 -1.90 -9.65 13.26
CA GLY A 127 -2.02 -8.21 13.08
C GLY A 127 -1.03 -7.66 12.06
N LEU A 128 0.18 -8.22 12.02
CA LEU A 128 1.17 -7.86 11.01
C LEU A 128 0.72 -8.27 9.59
N ASP A 129 0.18 -9.48 9.46
CA ASP A 129 -0.32 -9.98 8.18
C ASP A 129 -1.50 -9.13 7.68
N GLU A 130 -2.46 -8.81 8.54
CA GLU A 130 -3.59 -7.94 8.22
C GLU A 130 -3.15 -6.53 7.81
N LEU A 131 -2.16 -5.96 8.49
CA LEU A 131 -1.60 -4.65 8.16
C LEU A 131 -0.98 -4.64 6.76
N ILE A 132 -0.19 -5.67 6.42
CA ILE A 132 0.42 -5.81 5.09
C ILE A 132 -0.66 -6.03 4.03
N ASP A 133 -1.63 -6.90 4.27
CA ASP A 133 -2.73 -7.19 3.35
C ASP A 133 -3.56 -5.94 3.05
N TYR A 134 -3.87 -5.15 4.08
CA TYR A 134 -4.57 -3.87 3.92
C TYR A 134 -3.75 -2.89 3.07
N ALA A 135 -2.46 -2.74 3.37
CA ALA A 135 -1.58 -1.83 2.64
C ALA A 135 -1.43 -2.23 1.16
N VAL A 136 -1.23 -3.52 0.87
CA VAL A 136 -1.15 -4.03 -0.51
C VAL A 136 -2.46 -3.79 -1.25
N SER A 137 -3.61 -4.04 -0.61
CA SER A 137 -4.92 -3.84 -1.21
C SER A 137 -5.18 -2.36 -1.55
N GLN A 138 -4.84 -1.43 -0.65
CA GLN A 138 -4.97 0.01 -0.89
C GLN A 138 -4.04 0.49 -2.00
N ASN A 139 -2.79 0.06 -1.99
CA ASN A 139 -1.83 0.40 -3.05
C ASN A 139 -2.27 -0.15 -4.41
N LEU A 140 -2.84 -1.36 -4.46
CA LEU A 140 -3.35 -1.96 -5.69
C LEU A 140 -4.49 -1.14 -6.29
N ILE A 141 -5.43 -0.65 -5.48
CA ILE A 141 -6.53 0.24 -5.93
C ILE A 141 -5.94 1.56 -6.45
N THR A 142 -5.03 2.16 -5.69
CA THR A 142 -4.39 3.44 -6.08
C THR A 142 -3.63 3.30 -7.39
N LEU A 143 -2.85 2.23 -7.56
CA LEU A 143 -2.11 1.98 -8.78
C LEU A 143 -3.03 1.75 -9.99
N ARG A 144 -4.12 0.99 -9.81
CA ARG A 144 -5.12 0.80 -10.88
C ARG A 144 -5.72 2.13 -11.33
N ASN A 145 -6.09 2.99 -10.39
CA ASN A 145 -6.66 4.30 -10.71
C ASN A 145 -5.64 5.16 -11.47
N ARG A 146 -4.41 5.25 -11.00
CA ARG A 146 -3.35 6.01 -11.68
C ARG A 146 -3.06 5.50 -13.08
N VAL A 147 -2.97 4.18 -13.25
CA VAL A 147 -2.70 3.57 -14.57
C VAL A 147 -3.87 3.79 -15.52
N ASN A 148 -5.12 3.78 -15.04
CA ASN A 148 -6.29 4.10 -15.84
C ASN A 148 -6.31 5.59 -16.26
N GLU A 149 -5.89 6.51 -15.37
CA GLU A 149 -5.77 7.94 -15.68
C GLU A 149 -4.72 8.21 -16.77
N LEU A 150 -3.68 7.38 -16.88
CA LEU A 150 -2.68 7.47 -17.95
C LEU A 150 -3.24 7.03 -19.33
N GLY A 151 -4.47 6.51 -19.40
CA GLY A 151 -5.09 6.08 -20.64
C GLY A 151 -4.40 4.89 -21.32
N ILE A 152 -3.62 4.10 -20.58
CA ILE A 152 -2.92 2.93 -21.12
C ILE A 152 -3.93 1.84 -21.46
N SER A 153 -3.82 1.30 -22.66
CA SER A 153 -4.69 0.22 -23.10
C SER A 153 -4.36 -1.09 -22.41
N GLU A 154 -5.34 -1.67 -21.73
CA GLU A 154 -5.25 -3.00 -21.08
C GLU A 154 -4.10 -3.18 -20.08
N PRO A 155 -3.94 -2.28 -19.09
CA PRO A 155 -2.92 -2.44 -18.07
C PRO A 155 -3.27 -3.62 -17.16
N VAL A 156 -2.25 -4.33 -16.69
CA VAL A 156 -2.42 -5.42 -15.74
C VAL A 156 -1.81 -5.02 -14.40
N VAL A 157 -2.63 -4.93 -13.35
CA VAL A 157 -2.18 -4.63 -11.98
C VAL A 157 -2.66 -5.74 -11.07
N LEU A 158 -1.73 -6.59 -10.62
CA LEU A 158 -2.02 -7.78 -9.85
C LEU A 158 -1.13 -7.87 -8.61
N ARG A 159 -1.70 -8.40 -7.52
CA ARG A 159 -0.91 -8.79 -6.36
C ARG A 159 -0.01 -9.98 -6.69
N GLN A 160 1.26 -9.92 -6.28
CA GLN A 160 2.23 -11.00 -6.43
C GLN A 160 2.85 -11.36 -5.08
N GLY A 161 2.42 -12.48 -4.51
CA GLY A 161 2.87 -12.91 -3.19
C GLY A 161 2.25 -12.07 -2.06
N LYS A 162 2.99 -11.94 -0.94
CA LYS A 162 2.47 -11.35 0.30
C LYS A 162 2.48 -9.81 0.28
N ASN A 163 3.56 -9.19 -0.19
CA ASN A 163 3.82 -7.76 -0.07
C ASN A 163 4.17 -7.06 -1.40
N ARG A 164 4.00 -7.73 -2.56
CA ARG A 164 4.37 -7.19 -3.87
C ARG A 164 3.17 -7.01 -4.79
N ILE A 165 3.31 -6.07 -5.71
CA ILE A 165 2.35 -5.76 -6.77
C ILE A 165 3.10 -5.76 -8.10
N SER A 166 2.61 -6.54 -9.06
CA SER A 166 3.07 -6.56 -10.44
C SER A 166 2.21 -5.60 -11.26
N VAL A 167 2.86 -4.69 -11.98
CA VAL A 167 2.22 -3.73 -12.88
C VAL A 167 2.80 -3.92 -14.27
N GLN A 168 1.95 -4.24 -15.24
CA GLN A 168 2.33 -4.42 -16.64
C GLN A 168 1.63 -3.35 -17.48
N LEU A 169 2.41 -2.59 -18.22
CA LEU A 169 1.96 -1.47 -19.05
C LEU A 169 2.31 -1.75 -20.51
N PRO A 170 1.41 -2.42 -21.27
CA PRO A 170 1.66 -2.71 -22.69
C PRO A 170 1.75 -1.43 -23.52
N GLY A 171 2.71 -1.40 -24.46
CA GLY A 171 2.88 -0.29 -25.40
C GLY A 171 3.63 0.93 -24.85
N VAL A 172 3.96 0.98 -23.56
CA VAL A 172 4.80 2.03 -22.99
C VAL A 172 6.27 1.76 -23.28
N GLN A 173 6.95 2.68 -23.95
CA GLN A 173 8.36 2.53 -24.33
C GLN A 173 9.31 3.28 -23.39
N ASP A 174 8.85 4.33 -22.74
CA ASP A 174 9.65 5.12 -21.82
C ASP A 174 9.32 4.81 -20.36
N THR A 175 10.29 4.20 -19.68
CA THR A 175 10.18 3.89 -18.24
C THR A 175 10.20 5.13 -17.34
N ALA A 176 10.72 6.26 -17.81
CA ALA A 176 10.77 7.51 -17.06
C ALA A 176 9.39 8.18 -17.00
N GLU A 177 8.60 8.08 -18.05
CA GLU A 177 7.25 8.59 -18.11
C GLU A 177 6.27 7.76 -17.25
N ALA A 178 6.48 6.44 -17.21
CA ALA A 178 5.67 5.53 -16.40
C ALA A 178 5.95 5.60 -14.88
N LYS A 179 7.02 6.30 -14.45
CA LYS A 179 7.38 6.46 -13.02
C LYS A 179 6.88 7.75 -12.40
N LYS A 180 6.31 8.66 -13.17
CA LYS A 180 5.69 9.90 -12.68
C LYS A 180 4.29 9.65 -12.15
#